data_32dd0d46e0482ba488ce23e857d842dc
#
_entry.id   32dd0d46e0482ba488ce23e857d842dc
#
_cell.length_a   1.000
_cell.length_b   1.000
_cell.length_c   1.000
_cell.angle_alpha   90.00
_cell.angle_beta   90.00
_cell.angle_gamma   90.00
#
_symmetry.space_group_name_H-M   'P 1'
#
loop_
_entity.id
_entity.type
_entity.pdbx_description
1 polymer ?
#
loop_
_entity_poly.entity_id
_entity_poly.type
_entity_poly.pdbx_seq_one_letter_code
_entity_poly.pdbx_strand_id
1 'polypeptide(L)'
;MKDDYINGITKNSEFEDAMFIDILGTEDTIERAKYIEDVRKKCREASRLREFDNLLKAWITRNAQLLKQLDSKTTQFTDAPLILKCGKWTATDAGISIAEITKSGDIIKYTACPHPILPVERLVNIDTDTEKTKIAFFKDMRWRDMTIDNSVLANKSTITQLADRGVMVTSESAKDLVKYLSDVASLNMQTIPFYRSISRLGWIEKDFAPYDTTIKYDGDADFQNIYEHVGECGDYKLWLDHITALRENINIRLMLSASFASVLIEKVGALPFVLHLWGTTGFGKTVSLMVASSIWGNPDMGCLTRSMNATANSIVRTASFLYSIPFCADEMQQIKDRWGNYDNFIMFVCEGIDRGKAKAKGGVEEQKVWKNAFIFTGEEPVTKANSGGGVKNRCIEIEV
;
A
#
# COMPACT_ATOMS: atom_id res chain seq x y z
N MET A 1 -40.08 42.75 2.42
CA MET A 1 -40.03 41.60 3.31
C MET A 1 -39.18 41.86 4.55
N LYS A 2 -37.88 42.16 4.45
CA LYS A 2 -37.01 42.40 5.63
C LYS A 2 -37.56 43.45 6.58
N ASP A 3 -37.91 44.63 6.08
CA ASP A 3 -38.45 45.74 6.91
C ASP A 3 -39.81 45.43 7.51
N ASP A 4 -40.64 44.63 6.85
CA ASP A 4 -41.96 44.24 7.34
C ASP A 4 -41.81 43.31 8.55
N TYR A 5 -40.88 42.35 8.50
CA TYR A 5 -40.62 41.47 9.65
C TYR A 5 -40.05 42.26 10.83
N ILE A 6 -39.12 43.19 10.60
CA ILE A 6 -38.51 43.99 11.66
C ILE A 6 -39.56 44.90 12.32
N ASN A 7 -40.37 45.57 11.53
CA ASN A 7 -41.42 46.48 12.04
C ASN A 7 -42.58 45.76 12.71
N GLY A 8 -42.85 44.50 12.35
CA GLY A 8 -43.87 43.65 12.99
C GLY A 8 -43.54 43.16 14.39
N ILE A 9 -42.28 43.33 14.86
CA ILE A 9 -41.85 42.84 16.18
C ILE A 9 -42.38 43.78 17.28
N THR A 10 -43.33 43.25 18.07
CA THR A 10 -43.91 43.90 19.25
C THR A 10 -43.86 42.95 20.47
N LYS A 11 -44.26 43.44 21.65
CA LYS A 11 -44.31 42.59 22.86
C LYS A 11 -45.16 41.34 22.72
N ASN A 12 -46.18 41.36 21.86
CA ASN A 12 -47.19 40.31 21.73
C ASN A 12 -47.23 39.65 20.35
N SER A 13 -46.33 40.05 19.40
CA SER A 13 -46.25 39.40 18.06
C SER A 13 -45.56 38.06 18.15
N GLU A 14 -45.98 37.05 17.38
CA GLU A 14 -45.25 35.82 17.24
C GLU A 14 -44.12 36.01 16.24
N PHE A 15 -42.97 35.29 16.45
CA PHE A 15 -41.91 35.26 15.48
C PHE A 15 -42.30 34.30 14.36
N GLU A 16 -42.42 34.81 13.13
CA GLU A 16 -42.78 34.00 11.97
C GLU A 16 -41.62 33.15 11.51
N ASP A 17 -41.86 31.91 11.19
CA ASP A 17 -40.86 30.97 10.59
C ASP A 17 -40.25 31.54 9.32
N ALA A 18 -41.03 32.26 8.51
CA ALA A 18 -40.62 32.91 7.27
C ALA A 18 -39.47 33.92 7.49
N MET A 19 -39.46 34.62 8.63
CA MET A 19 -38.37 35.54 8.99
C MET A 19 -37.03 34.82 9.18
N PHE A 20 -37.04 33.67 9.88
CA PHE A 20 -35.82 32.87 10.08
C PHE A 20 -35.31 32.24 8.78
N ILE A 21 -36.24 31.83 7.90
CA ILE A 21 -35.91 31.31 6.56
C ILE A 21 -35.30 32.43 5.72
N ASP A 22 -35.80 33.65 5.75
CA ASP A 22 -35.30 34.82 5.03
C ASP A 22 -33.91 35.23 5.54
N ILE A 23 -33.73 35.31 6.87
CA ILE A 23 -32.42 35.55 7.51
C ILE A 23 -31.38 34.53 7.07
N LEU A 24 -31.70 33.25 7.19
CA LEU A 24 -30.75 32.18 6.90
C LEU A 24 -30.54 31.95 5.40
N GLY A 25 -31.48 32.36 4.55
CA GLY A 25 -31.41 32.34 3.10
C GLY A 25 -30.61 33.51 2.49
N THR A 26 -30.27 34.54 3.28
CA THR A 26 -29.45 35.65 2.81
C THR A 26 -28.03 35.16 2.50
N GLU A 27 -27.60 35.21 1.24
CA GLU A 27 -26.30 34.65 0.80
C GLU A 27 -25.11 35.49 1.29
N ASP A 28 -25.23 36.82 1.26
CA ASP A 28 -24.18 37.72 1.74
C ASP A 28 -24.08 37.67 3.26
N THR A 29 -22.92 37.29 3.77
CA THR A 29 -22.64 37.13 5.21
C THR A 29 -22.72 38.44 5.97
N ILE A 30 -22.35 39.55 5.33
CA ILE A 30 -22.39 40.89 5.95
C ILE A 30 -23.83 41.40 6.02
N GLU A 31 -24.58 41.21 4.96
CA GLU A 31 -26.01 41.55 4.93
C GLU A 31 -26.80 40.73 5.93
N ARG A 32 -26.51 39.43 6.04
CA ARG A 32 -27.13 38.56 7.05
C ARG A 32 -26.81 39.01 8.46
N ALA A 33 -25.54 39.33 8.77
CA ALA A 33 -25.15 39.83 10.08
C ALA A 33 -25.85 41.15 10.43
N LYS A 34 -25.98 42.08 9.46
CA LYS A 34 -26.74 43.31 9.62
C LYS A 34 -28.21 43.04 9.89
N TYR A 35 -28.80 42.11 9.12
CA TYR A 35 -30.19 41.74 9.31
C TYR A 35 -30.47 41.18 10.73
N ILE A 36 -29.60 40.27 11.19
CA ILE A 36 -29.68 39.73 12.57
C ILE A 36 -29.59 40.85 13.61
N GLU A 37 -28.65 41.81 13.42
CA GLU A 37 -28.48 42.90 14.39
C GLU A 37 -29.66 43.89 14.38
N ASP A 38 -30.21 44.18 13.22
CA ASP A 38 -31.42 45.03 13.10
C ASP A 38 -32.61 44.39 13.85
N VAL A 39 -32.82 43.04 13.65
CA VAL A 39 -33.86 42.30 14.40
C VAL A 39 -33.56 42.28 15.89
N ARG A 40 -32.32 42.09 16.32
CA ARG A 40 -31.92 42.11 17.73
C ARG A 40 -32.19 43.48 18.38
N LYS A 41 -31.91 44.54 17.64
CA LYS A 41 -32.19 45.92 18.11
C LYS A 41 -33.68 46.07 18.40
N LYS A 42 -34.54 45.62 17.47
CA LYS A 42 -35.99 45.69 17.64
C LYS A 42 -36.50 44.80 18.78
N CYS A 43 -35.92 43.62 18.92
CA CYS A 43 -36.22 42.69 20.01
C CYS A 43 -35.80 43.24 21.38
N ARG A 44 -34.72 44.02 21.47
CA ARG A 44 -34.36 44.74 22.72
C ARG A 44 -35.42 45.75 23.10
N GLU A 45 -35.92 46.55 22.14
CA GLU A 45 -37.01 47.51 22.38
C GLU A 45 -38.28 46.81 22.85
N ALA A 46 -38.60 45.62 22.28
CA ALA A 46 -39.72 44.82 22.67
C ALA A 46 -39.52 43.93 23.91
N SER A 47 -38.32 43.92 24.54
CA SER A 47 -37.89 43.07 25.66
C SER A 47 -37.96 41.55 25.36
N ARG A 48 -37.72 41.16 24.11
CA ARG A 48 -37.81 39.76 23.62
C ARG A 48 -36.50 39.21 23.02
N LEU A 49 -35.37 39.86 23.27
CA LEU A 49 -34.08 39.49 22.71
C LEU A 49 -33.69 38.00 22.99
N ARG A 50 -33.90 37.56 24.24
CA ARG A 50 -33.56 36.20 24.65
C ARG A 50 -34.37 35.14 23.90
N GLU A 51 -35.65 35.41 23.64
CA GLU A 51 -36.53 34.54 22.89
C GLU A 51 -36.08 34.44 21.43
N PHE A 52 -35.79 35.55 20.76
CA PHE A 52 -35.26 35.58 19.40
C PHE A 52 -33.95 34.79 19.28
N ASP A 53 -32.99 35.05 20.18
CA ASP A 53 -31.67 34.36 20.12
C ASP A 53 -31.84 32.84 20.33
N ASN A 54 -32.77 32.40 21.19
CA ASN A 54 -33.07 30.98 21.37
C ASN A 54 -33.70 30.36 20.10
N LEU A 55 -34.65 31.03 19.48
CA LEU A 55 -35.28 30.57 18.23
C LEU A 55 -34.31 30.57 17.08
N LEU A 56 -33.49 31.61 16.90
CA LEU A 56 -32.44 31.66 15.87
C LEU A 56 -31.44 30.51 16.03
N LYS A 57 -31.04 30.22 17.27
CA LYS A 57 -30.15 29.09 17.58
C LYS A 57 -30.82 27.74 17.24
N ALA A 58 -32.12 27.59 17.56
CA ALA A 58 -32.86 26.39 17.21
C ALA A 58 -32.98 26.19 15.69
N TRP A 59 -33.25 27.26 14.94
CA TRP A 59 -33.30 27.25 13.49
C TRP A 59 -31.92 26.91 12.83
N ILE A 60 -30.84 27.49 13.32
CA ILE A 60 -29.49 27.16 12.89
C ILE A 60 -29.18 25.67 13.16
N THR A 61 -29.58 25.17 14.36
CA THR A 61 -29.39 23.77 14.73
C THR A 61 -30.22 22.84 13.86
N ARG A 62 -31.49 23.19 13.57
CA ARG A 62 -32.39 22.46 12.67
C ARG A 62 -31.81 22.36 11.26
N ASN A 63 -31.32 23.48 10.70
CA ASN A 63 -30.67 23.47 9.38
C ASN A 63 -29.38 22.64 9.37
N ALA A 64 -28.61 22.68 10.45
CA ALA A 64 -27.44 21.81 10.61
C ALA A 64 -27.83 20.33 10.70
N GLN A 65 -28.98 20.00 11.34
CA GLN A 65 -29.53 18.64 11.39
C GLN A 65 -30.07 18.19 10.04
N LEU A 66 -30.74 19.06 9.27
CA LEU A 66 -31.17 18.75 7.91
C LEU A 66 -30.00 18.48 6.97
N LEU A 67 -28.91 19.22 7.12
CA LEU A 67 -27.66 18.92 6.39
C LEU A 67 -27.02 17.60 6.86
N LYS A 68 -27.16 17.22 8.14
CA LYS A 68 -26.75 15.90 8.65
C LYS A 68 -27.65 14.75 8.21
N GLN A 69 -28.94 14.97 8.00
CA GLN A 69 -29.87 13.97 7.44
C GLN A 69 -29.62 13.66 5.95
N LEU A 70 -28.77 14.44 5.27
CA LEU A 70 -28.17 14.09 4.00
C LEU A 70 -27.04 13.04 4.15
N ASP A 71 -26.92 12.37 5.30
CA ASP A 71 -25.97 11.29 5.61
C ASP A 71 -26.16 10.00 4.79
N SER A 72 -27.10 9.98 3.85
CA SER A 72 -27.26 8.92 2.85
C SER A 72 -26.51 9.20 1.53
N LYS A 73 -25.68 10.26 1.46
CA LYS A 73 -24.92 10.58 0.25
C LYS A 73 -23.95 9.46 -0.09
N THR A 74 -23.91 9.14 -1.38
CA THR A 74 -22.91 8.26 -1.97
C THR A 74 -21.95 9.06 -2.83
N THR A 75 -20.77 8.48 -3.12
CA THR A 75 -19.83 9.03 -4.09
C THR A 75 -20.47 9.10 -5.47
N GLN A 76 -20.29 10.23 -6.16
CA GLN A 76 -20.81 10.52 -7.50
C GLN A 76 -19.63 10.77 -8.43
N PHE A 77 -18.81 9.74 -8.62
CA PHE A 77 -17.66 9.81 -9.52
C PHE A 77 -17.96 9.06 -10.80
N THR A 78 -17.60 9.62 -11.92
CA THR A 78 -17.72 8.97 -13.23
C THR A 78 -16.77 7.77 -13.32
N ASP A 79 -17.27 6.63 -13.78
CA ASP A 79 -16.55 5.38 -13.98
C ASP A 79 -15.75 4.93 -12.74
N ALA A 80 -16.27 5.22 -11.55
CA ALA A 80 -15.63 4.84 -10.30
C ALA A 80 -15.61 3.31 -10.11
N PRO A 81 -14.52 2.75 -9.56
CA PRO A 81 -14.44 1.32 -9.27
C PRO A 81 -15.47 0.87 -8.22
N LEU A 82 -15.91 1.76 -7.34
CA LEU A 82 -16.94 1.50 -6.32
C LEU A 82 -17.81 2.74 -6.10
N ILE A 83 -19.07 2.49 -5.72
CA ILE A 83 -19.97 3.53 -5.20
C ILE A 83 -20.08 3.32 -3.68
N LEU A 84 -19.61 4.31 -2.92
CA LEU A 84 -19.50 4.22 -1.47
C LEU A 84 -20.34 5.27 -0.77
N LYS A 85 -20.87 4.96 0.42
CA LYS A 85 -21.48 5.95 1.30
C LYS A 85 -20.41 6.95 1.75
N CYS A 86 -20.66 8.24 1.58
CA CYS A 86 -19.72 9.29 1.98
C CYS A 86 -20.24 10.19 3.11
N GLY A 87 -21.39 9.87 3.69
CA GLY A 87 -21.93 10.58 4.86
C GLY A 87 -22.12 12.08 4.59
N LYS A 88 -21.52 12.90 5.42
CA LYS A 88 -21.57 14.38 5.32
C LYS A 88 -20.73 14.98 4.18
N TRP A 89 -19.90 14.19 3.52
CA TRP A 89 -19.03 14.65 2.45
C TRP A 89 -19.81 14.79 1.14
N THR A 90 -19.43 15.78 0.34
CA THR A 90 -19.82 15.88 -1.06
C THR A 90 -18.65 15.38 -1.89
N ALA A 91 -18.81 14.25 -2.55
CA ALA A 91 -17.79 13.54 -3.32
C ALA A 91 -18.26 13.40 -4.77
N THR A 92 -17.77 14.26 -5.65
CA THR A 92 -18.12 14.36 -7.07
C THR A 92 -16.86 14.46 -7.93
N ASP A 93 -16.99 14.44 -9.23
CA ASP A 93 -15.85 14.61 -10.15
C ASP A 93 -15.10 15.94 -9.96
N ALA A 94 -15.74 16.94 -9.37
CA ALA A 94 -15.10 18.21 -8.97
C ALA A 94 -14.25 18.10 -7.70
N GLY A 95 -14.20 16.90 -7.08
CA GLY A 95 -13.44 16.64 -5.87
C GLY A 95 -14.30 16.39 -4.64
N ILE A 96 -13.66 16.44 -3.48
CA ILE A 96 -14.23 16.09 -2.18
C ILE A 96 -14.23 17.30 -1.27
N SER A 97 -15.39 17.61 -0.73
CA SER A 97 -15.57 18.75 0.17
C SER A 97 -16.58 18.47 1.25
N ILE A 98 -16.51 19.27 2.32
CA ILE A 98 -17.50 19.30 3.38
C ILE A 98 -17.96 20.74 3.60
N ALA A 99 -19.24 20.92 3.84
CA ALA A 99 -19.81 22.20 4.23
C ALA A 99 -20.08 22.19 5.73
N GLU A 100 -19.57 23.18 6.46
CA GLU A 100 -19.84 23.39 7.89
C GLU A 100 -20.58 24.71 8.06
N ILE A 101 -21.60 24.71 8.94
CA ILE A 101 -22.31 25.92 9.30
C ILE A 101 -21.66 26.51 10.55
N THR A 102 -21.24 27.77 10.46
CA THR A 102 -20.67 28.50 11.59
C THR A 102 -21.76 28.85 12.62
N LYS A 103 -21.34 29.35 13.79
CA LYS A 103 -22.27 29.83 14.82
C LYS A 103 -23.08 31.05 14.36
N SER A 104 -22.60 31.76 13.34
CA SER A 104 -23.30 32.91 12.70
C SER A 104 -24.29 32.49 11.60
N GLY A 105 -24.34 31.18 11.25
CA GLY A 105 -25.20 30.65 10.19
C GLY A 105 -24.54 30.62 8.80
N ASP A 106 -23.27 31.02 8.69
CA ASP A 106 -22.54 31.02 7.43
C ASP A 106 -22.11 29.61 7.05
N ILE A 107 -22.14 29.31 5.75
CA ILE A 107 -21.68 28.03 5.21
C ILE A 107 -20.22 28.18 4.76
N ILE A 108 -19.31 27.49 5.42
CA ILE A 108 -17.92 27.41 5.00
C ILE A 108 -17.68 26.06 4.37
N LYS A 109 -17.13 26.07 3.15
CA LYS A 109 -16.77 24.86 2.41
C LYS A 109 -15.27 24.57 2.54
N TYR A 110 -14.92 23.39 3.05
CA TYR A 110 -13.56 22.88 3.13
C TYR A 110 -13.34 21.82 2.06
N THR A 111 -12.28 21.93 1.28
CA THR A 111 -11.91 20.96 0.26
C THR A 111 -10.89 19.99 0.81
N ALA A 112 -11.25 18.71 0.90
CA ALA A 112 -10.36 17.64 1.33
C ALA A 112 -9.42 17.17 0.21
N CYS A 113 -9.95 17.09 -1.02
CA CYS A 113 -9.18 16.73 -2.21
C CYS A 113 -9.86 17.34 -3.45
N PRO A 114 -9.10 18.00 -4.37
CA PRO A 114 -9.69 18.63 -5.56
C PRO A 114 -9.98 17.65 -6.70
N HIS A 115 -9.81 16.36 -6.52
CA HIS A 115 -10.16 15.31 -7.48
C HIS A 115 -10.74 14.07 -6.76
N PRO A 116 -11.41 13.15 -7.48
CA PRO A 116 -11.94 11.92 -6.92
C PRO A 116 -10.85 11.05 -6.27
N ILE A 117 -11.14 10.54 -5.08
CA ILE A 117 -10.34 9.55 -4.36
C ILE A 117 -11.23 8.74 -3.43
N LEU A 118 -11.01 7.41 -3.34
CA LEU A 118 -11.78 6.53 -2.47
C LEU A 118 -10.99 5.25 -2.12
N PRO A 119 -11.26 4.63 -0.96
CA PRO A 119 -10.75 3.30 -0.64
C PRO A 119 -11.49 2.25 -1.48
N VAL A 120 -10.75 1.30 -2.06
CA VAL A 120 -11.33 0.29 -2.97
C VAL A 120 -11.10 -1.14 -2.54
N GLU A 121 -10.06 -1.43 -1.75
CA GLU A 121 -9.78 -2.77 -1.23
C GLU A 121 -9.13 -2.66 0.15
N ARG A 122 -9.37 -3.68 0.98
CA ARG A 122 -8.69 -3.89 2.26
C ARG A 122 -7.82 -5.14 2.12
N LEU A 123 -6.55 -5.02 2.43
CA LEU A 123 -5.55 -6.08 2.30
C LEU A 123 -5.03 -6.42 3.70
N VAL A 124 -5.25 -7.65 4.17
CA VAL A 124 -4.69 -8.12 5.44
C VAL A 124 -3.57 -9.11 5.17
N ASN A 125 -2.38 -8.72 5.59
CA ASN A 125 -1.17 -9.50 5.39
C ASN A 125 -1.18 -10.74 6.28
N ILE A 126 -0.98 -11.90 5.68
CA ILE A 126 -1.08 -13.20 6.36
C ILE A 126 0.08 -13.42 7.33
N ASP A 127 1.28 -12.93 7.00
CA ASP A 127 2.48 -13.14 7.83
C ASP A 127 2.51 -12.22 9.05
N THR A 128 2.01 -10.97 8.90
CA THR A 128 2.18 -9.91 9.91
C THR A 128 0.88 -9.48 10.57
N ASP A 129 -0.27 -9.95 10.09
CA ASP A 129 -1.62 -9.54 10.53
C ASP A 129 -1.85 -8.01 10.45
N THR A 130 -1.05 -7.33 9.62
CA THR A 130 -1.20 -5.90 9.37
C THR A 130 -2.17 -5.64 8.22
N GLU A 131 -2.93 -4.54 8.32
CA GLU A 131 -3.88 -4.16 7.28
C GLU A 131 -3.37 -2.95 6.48
N LYS A 132 -3.47 -3.05 5.15
CA LYS A 132 -3.26 -1.96 4.20
C LYS A 132 -4.55 -1.67 3.45
N THR A 133 -4.68 -0.44 2.98
CA THR A 133 -5.81 -0.03 2.15
C THR A 133 -5.33 0.30 0.74
N LYS A 134 -5.99 -0.29 -0.25
CA LYS A 134 -5.83 0.12 -1.64
C LYS A 134 -6.78 1.28 -1.89
N ILE A 135 -6.24 2.42 -2.29
CA ILE A 135 -7.00 3.61 -2.67
C ILE A 135 -6.98 3.79 -4.18
N ALA A 136 -8.09 4.22 -4.75
CA ALA A 136 -8.17 4.65 -6.14
C ALA A 136 -8.38 6.16 -6.19
N PHE A 137 -7.76 6.83 -7.17
CA PHE A 137 -7.89 8.26 -7.41
C PHE A 137 -7.90 8.56 -8.91
N PHE A 138 -8.64 9.59 -9.29
CA PHE A 138 -8.77 9.98 -10.70
C PHE A 138 -7.78 11.09 -11.04
N LYS A 139 -6.90 10.84 -12.01
CA LYS A 139 -5.93 11.81 -12.50
C LYS A 139 -5.57 11.53 -13.96
N ASP A 140 -5.32 12.58 -14.74
CA ASP A 140 -4.97 12.51 -16.15
C ASP A 140 -5.97 11.65 -16.93
N MET A 141 -7.28 11.92 -16.73
CA MET A 141 -8.42 11.27 -17.38
C MET A 141 -8.53 9.75 -17.15
N ARG A 142 -7.90 9.21 -16.09
CA ARG A 142 -7.97 7.78 -15.73
C ARG A 142 -7.95 7.56 -14.23
N TRP A 143 -8.57 6.48 -13.83
CA TRP A 143 -8.41 5.94 -12.49
C TRP A 143 -7.05 5.29 -12.33
N ARG A 144 -6.37 5.61 -11.26
CA ARG A 144 -5.12 4.98 -10.80
C ARG A 144 -5.35 4.44 -9.41
N ASP A 145 -4.60 3.41 -9.03
CA ASP A 145 -4.67 2.86 -7.69
C ASP A 145 -3.28 2.75 -7.04
N MET A 146 -3.27 2.62 -5.72
CA MET A 146 -2.07 2.34 -4.94
C MET A 146 -2.43 1.70 -3.60
N THR A 147 -1.59 0.80 -3.13
CA THR A 147 -1.70 0.20 -1.80
C THR A 147 -0.91 1.03 -0.80
N ILE A 148 -1.53 1.38 0.33
CA ILE A 148 -0.98 2.29 1.33
C ILE A 148 -1.16 1.69 2.73
N ASP A 149 -0.14 1.84 3.56
CA ASP A 149 -0.22 1.46 4.98
C ASP A 149 -1.27 2.32 5.69
N ASN A 150 -2.12 1.70 6.50
CA ASN A 150 -3.16 2.41 7.24
C ASN A 150 -2.59 3.48 8.20
N SER A 151 -1.35 3.30 8.68
CA SER A 151 -0.64 4.32 9.47
C SER A 151 -0.38 5.62 8.71
N VAL A 152 -0.19 5.54 7.39
CA VAL A 152 -0.03 6.71 6.51
C VAL A 152 -1.37 7.41 6.32
N LEU A 153 -2.45 6.66 6.06
CA LEU A 153 -3.79 7.20 5.85
C LEU A 153 -4.41 7.81 7.12
N ALA A 154 -4.01 7.31 8.29
CA ALA A 154 -4.54 7.77 9.58
C ALA A 154 -3.89 9.05 10.12
N ASN A 155 -2.81 9.55 9.53
CA ASN A 155 -2.02 10.64 10.07
C ASN A 155 -1.84 11.78 9.07
N LYS A 156 -2.22 13.00 9.48
CA LYS A 156 -2.13 14.21 8.67
C LYS A 156 -0.72 14.56 8.19
N SER A 157 0.32 14.17 8.93
CA SER A 157 1.71 14.47 8.54
C SER A 157 2.27 13.46 7.52
N THR A 158 1.75 12.24 7.49
CA THR A 158 2.21 11.20 6.57
C THR A 158 1.36 11.09 5.31
N ILE A 159 0.06 11.45 5.36
CA ILE A 159 -0.82 11.39 4.20
C ILE A 159 -0.37 12.30 3.05
N THR A 160 0.40 13.35 3.35
CA THR A 160 1.01 14.24 2.34
C THR A 160 1.98 13.52 1.40
N GLN A 161 2.52 12.34 1.78
CA GLN A 161 3.35 11.49 0.92
C GLN A 161 2.58 10.99 -0.31
N LEU A 162 1.25 10.98 -0.27
CA LEU A 162 0.44 10.64 -1.43
C LEU A 162 0.63 11.63 -2.60
N ALA A 163 1.14 12.83 -2.33
CA ALA A 163 1.48 13.81 -3.35
C ALA A 163 2.55 13.30 -4.33
N ASP A 164 3.53 12.51 -3.85
CA ASP A 164 4.58 11.91 -4.67
C ASP A 164 4.00 10.94 -5.71
N ARG A 165 2.83 10.36 -5.42
CA ARG A 165 2.10 9.46 -6.32
C ARG A 165 1.04 10.17 -7.16
N GLY A 166 0.88 11.49 -6.96
CA GLY A 166 0.01 12.35 -7.77
C GLY A 166 -1.35 12.69 -7.15
N VAL A 167 -1.63 12.31 -5.91
CA VAL A 167 -2.80 12.80 -5.18
C VAL A 167 -2.57 14.25 -4.78
N MET A 168 -3.54 15.12 -5.10
CA MET A 168 -3.43 16.55 -4.75
C MET A 168 -3.83 16.77 -3.28
N VAL A 169 -2.87 16.59 -2.39
CA VAL A 169 -3.00 16.83 -0.95
C VAL A 169 -1.93 17.81 -0.50
N THR A 170 -2.30 18.74 0.38
CA THR A 170 -1.40 19.72 0.99
C THR A 170 -1.46 19.59 2.51
N SER A 171 -0.53 20.25 3.23
CA SER A 171 -0.57 20.30 4.70
C SER A 171 -1.89 20.87 5.25
N GLU A 172 -2.55 21.75 4.50
CA GLU A 172 -3.83 22.36 4.88
C GLU A 172 -4.99 21.39 4.70
N SER A 173 -5.07 20.70 3.55
CA SER A 173 -6.15 19.74 3.25
C SER A 173 -5.96 18.35 3.87
N ALA A 174 -4.75 18.03 4.35
CA ALA A 174 -4.39 16.71 4.89
C ALA A 174 -5.32 16.23 6.01
N LYS A 175 -5.72 17.12 6.93
CA LYS A 175 -6.62 16.79 8.03
C LYS A 175 -8.00 16.33 7.52
N ASP A 176 -8.51 17.04 6.53
CA ASP A 176 -9.85 16.76 5.99
C ASP A 176 -9.82 15.52 5.08
N LEU A 177 -8.72 15.28 4.34
CA LEU A 177 -8.53 14.06 3.57
C LEU A 177 -8.45 12.82 4.47
N VAL A 178 -7.68 12.87 5.57
CA VAL A 178 -7.64 11.78 6.58
C VAL A 178 -9.05 11.49 7.08
N LYS A 179 -9.80 12.53 7.46
CA LYS A 179 -11.15 12.40 8.00
C LYS A 179 -12.13 11.82 6.96
N TYR A 180 -12.06 12.29 5.72
CA TYR A 180 -12.87 11.76 4.62
C TYR A 180 -12.63 10.27 4.40
N LEU A 181 -11.36 9.86 4.20
CA LEU A 181 -11.02 8.46 3.96
C LEU A 181 -11.42 7.55 5.12
N SER A 182 -11.23 8.01 6.36
CA SER A 182 -11.64 7.29 7.56
C SER A 182 -13.17 7.15 7.65
N ASP A 183 -13.92 8.24 7.42
CA ASP A 183 -15.38 8.22 7.46
C ASP A 183 -15.94 7.26 6.38
N VAL A 184 -15.42 7.34 5.15
CA VAL A 184 -15.84 6.47 4.04
C VAL A 184 -15.50 5.01 4.31
N ALA A 185 -14.28 4.72 4.77
CA ALA A 185 -13.88 3.35 5.11
C ALA A 185 -14.79 2.75 6.19
N SER A 186 -15.07 3.50 7.25
CA SER A 186 -15.95 3.07 8.36
C SER A 186 -17.38 2.82 7.91
N LEU A 187 -17.96 3.70 7.08
CA LEU A 187 -19.32 3.56 6.57
C LEU A 187 -19.50 2.39 5.59
N ASN A 188 -18.42 1.88 5.02
CA ASN A 188 -18.44 0.89 3.94
C ASN A 188 -17.63 -0.37 4.24
N MET A 189 -17.40 -0.70 5.50
CA MET A 189 -16.60 -1.89 5.89
C MET A 189 -17.08 -3.19 5.24
N GLN A 190 -18.38 -3.31 4.96
CA GLN A 190 -18.99 -4.48 4.31
C GLN A 190 -19.01 -4.37 2.77
N THR A 191 -18.89 -3.17 2.23
CA THR A 191 -18.95 -2.90 0.78
C THR A 191 -17.57 -2.94 0.15
N ILE A 192 -16.54 -2.46 0.88
CA ILE A 192 -15.17 -2.48 0.41
C ILE A 192 -14.65 -3.92 0.48
N PRO A 193 -14.24 -4.50 -0.68
CA PRO A 193 -13.73 -5.87 -0.72
C PRO A 193 -12.55 -6.08 0.22
N PHE A 194 -12.53 -7.24 0.84
CA PHE A 194 -11.48 -7.70 1.72
C PHE A 194 -10.71 -8.85 1.06
N TYR A 195 -9.38 -8.79 1.09
CA TYR A 195 -8.51 -9.82 0.56
C TYR A 195 -7.41 -10.17 1.55
N ARG A 196 -7.04 -11.45 1.59
CA ARG A 196 -5.79 -11.89 2.17
C ARG A 196 -4.65 -11.39 1.29
N SER A 197 -3.55 -10.99 1.88
CA SER A 197 -2.39 -10.47 1.15
C SER A 197 -1.08 -10.97 1.70
N ILE A 198 0.00 -10.77 0.93
CA ILE A 198 1.35 -11.17 1.30
C ILE A 198 2.37 -10.21 0.65
N SER A 199 3.49 -10.00 1.35
CA SER A 199 4.58 -9.14 0.86
C SER A 199 5.76 -9.92 0.27
N ARG A 200 5.65 -11.23 0.09
CA ARG A 200 6.70 -12.13 -0.38
C ARG A 200 6.16 -13.21 -1.31
N LEU A 201 7.04 -13.98 -1.87
CA LEU A 201 6.74 -15.19 -2.65
C LEU A 201 6.81 -16.45 -1.77
N GLY A 202 6.51 -17.60 -2.36
CA GLY A 202 6.70 -18.91 -1.74
C GLY A 202 5.51 -19.40 -0.93
N TRP A 203 5.76 -20.36 -0.04
CA TRP A 203 4.72 -21.05 0.71
C TRP A 203 3.97 -20.16 1.69
N ILE A 204 2.65 -20.35 1.73
CA ILE A 204 1.70 -19.75 2.67
C ILE A 204 0.84 -20.91 3.16
N GLU A 205 1.20 -21.52 4.27
CA GLU A 205 0.57 -22.75 4.77
C GLU A 205 0.54 -23.87 3.72
N LYS A 206 -0.60 -24.01 2.98
CA LYS A 206 -0.81 -24.97 1.89
C LYS A 206 -0.77 -24.35 0.51
N ASP A 207 -0.88 -23.03 0.45
CA ASP A 207 -0.92 -22.25 -0.77
C ASP A 207 0.49 -21.79 -1.16
N PHE A 208 0.66 -21.27 -2.37
CA PHE A 208 1.95 -20.80 -2.87
C PHE A 208 1.79 -19.48 -3.65
N ALA A 209 2.39 -18.42 -3.16
CA ALA A 209 2.40 -17.14 -3.87
C ALA A 209 3.46 -17.14 -5.00
N PRO A 210 3.10 -16.68 -6.20
CA PRO A 210 1.88 -15.95 -6.58
C PRO A 210 0.81 -16.84 -7.25
N TYR A 211 0.93 -18.17 -7.24
CA TYR A 211 0.03 -19.08 -7.97
C TYR A 211 -1.38 -19.15 -7.37
N ASP A 212 -1.55 -18.85 -6.07
CA ASP A 212 -2.87 -18.64 -5.50
C ASP A 212 -3.35 -17.21 -5.80
N THR A 213 -4.25 -17.10 -6.78
CA THR A 213 -4.81 -15.82 -7.22
C THR A 213 -5.78 -15.17 -6.23
N THR A 214 -6.16 -15.88 -5.16
CA THR A 214 -7.01 -15.33 -4.08
C THR A 214 -6.21 -14.45 -3.11
N ILE A 215 -4.89 -14.60 -3.11
CA ILE A 215 -3.96 -13.85 -2.28
C ILE A 215 -3.34 -12.72 -3.10
N LYS A 216 -3.45 -11.49 -2.61
CA LYS A 216 -2.91 -10.32 -3.31
C LYS A 216 -1.53 -9.94 -2.79
N TYR A 217 -0.74 -9.34 -3.68
CA TYR A 217 0.53 -8.76 -3.28
C TYR A 217 0.32 -7.39 -2.62
N ASP A 218 0.94 -7.17 -1.45
CA ASP A 218 0.90 -5.92 -0.70
C ASP A 218 2.29 -5.40 -0.30
N GLY A 219 3.34 -6.01 -0.87
CA GLY A 219 4.73 -5.67 -0.55
C GLY A 219 5.22 -4.36 -1.20
N ASP A 220 6.54 -4.17 -1.10
CA ASP A 220 7.22 -3.00 -1.66
C ASP A 220 7.05 -2.93 -3.19
N ALA A 221 6.83 -1.73 -3.70
CA ALA A 221 6.74 -1.48 -5.15
C ALA A 221 8.01 -1.89 -5.91
N ASP A 222 9.18 -1.88 -5.25
CA ASP A 222 10.46 -2.30 -5.84
C ASP A 222 10.46 -3.79 -6.23
N PHE A 223 9.65 -4.62 -5.54
CA PHE A 223 9.51 -6.04 -5.83
C PHE A 223 8.28 -6.38 -6.68
N GLN A 224 7.41 -5.42 -6.96
CA GLN A 224 6.21 -5.63 -7.76
C GLN A 224 6.54 -6.25 -9.12
N ASN A 225 7.55 -5.70 -9.79
CA ASN A 225 8.00 -6.21 -11.08
C ASN A 225 8.45 -7.69 -11.02
N ILE A 226 9.15 -8.10 -9.95
CA ILE A 226 9.58 -9.50 -9.80
C ILE A 226 8.37 -10.38 -9.50
N TYR A 227 7.47 -9.93 -8.62
CA TYR A 227 6.24 -10.65 -8.30
C TYR A 227 5.42 -10.96 -9.56
N GLU A 228 5.28 -9.99 -10.45
CA GLU A 228 4.55 -10.12 -11.72
C GLU A 228 5.25 -11.01 -12.76
N HIS A 229 6.58 -11.18 -12.65
CA HIS A 229 7.37 -12.03 -13.53
C HIS A 229 7.53 -13.48 -13.04
N VAL A 230 7.01 -13.79 -11.86
CA VAL A 230 6.88 -15.18 -11.37
C VAL A 230 5.53 -15.71 -11.82
N GLY A 231 5.56 -16.66 -12.75
CA GLY A 231 4.35 -17.25 -13.29
C GLY A 231 4.57 -17.89 -14.64
N GLU A 232 3.54 -18.51 -15.14
CA GLU A 232 3.54 -19.19 -16.42
C GLU A 232 3.56 -18.17 -17.57
N CYS A 233 4.50 -18.35 -18.50
CA CYS A 233 4.63 -17.53 -19.68
C CYS A 233 5.14 -18.37 -20.86
N GLY A 234 4.54 -18.21 -22.04
CA GLY A 234 4.94 -18.92 -23.26
C GLY A 234 4.31 -20.30 -23.38
N ASP A 235 4.99 -21.18 -24.12
CA ASP A 235 4.53 -22.55 -24.42
C ASP A 235 5.23 -23.56 -23.53
N TYR A 236 4.48 -24.17 -22.61
CA TYR A 236 5.00 -25.16 -21.67
C TYR A 236 5.59 -26.38 -22.36
N LYS A 237 4.98 -26.88 -23.48
CA LYS A 237 5.47 -28.05 -24.19
C LYS A 237 6.80 -27.76 -24.85
N LEU A 238 6.94 -26.61 -25.49
CA LEU A 238 8.19 -26.16 -26.09
C LEU A 238 9.28 -26.03 -25.05
N TRP A 239 8.98 -25.42 -23.89
CA TRP A 239 9.89 -25.32 -22.76
C TRP A 239 10.34 -26.71 -22.28
N LEU A 240 9.40 -27.62 -22.09
CA LEU A 240 9.68 -28.99 -21.63
C LEU A 240 10.56 -29.78 -22.60
N ASP A 241 10.34 -29.66 -23.92
CA ASP A 241 11.14 -30.30 -24.94
C ASP A 241 12.61 -29.80 -24.88
N HIS A 242 12.82 -28.48 -24.74
CA HIS A 242 14.14 -27.87 -24.57
C HIS A 242 14.81 -28.32 -23.27
N ILE A 243 14.11 -28.26 -22.13
CA ILE A 243 14.64 -28.67 -20.83
C ILE A 243 15.00 -30.19 -20.85
N THR A 244 14.21 -31.03 -21.53
CA THR A 244 14.48 -32.44 -21.65
C THR A 244 15.80 -32.72 -22.38
N ALA A 245 16.11 -31.96 -23.41
CA ALA A 245 17.40 -32.02 -24.09
C ALA A 245 18.57 -31.46 -23.24
N LEU A 246 18.37 -30.29 -22.61
CA LEU A 246 19.39 -29.62 -21.83
C LEU A 246 19.81 -30.39 -20.57
N ARG A 247 18.91 -31.11 -19.92
CA ARG A 247 19.19 -31.89 -18.71
C ARG A 247 20.08 -33.12 -18.93
N GLU A 248 20.40 -33.47 -20.19
CA GLU A 248 21.45 -34.45 -20.48
C GLU A 248 22.82 -33.97 -19.98
N ASN A 249 23.03 -32.65 -19.95
CA ASN A 249 24.18 -32.06 -19.29
C ASN A 249 24.01 -32.15 -17.77
N ILE A 250 24.99 -32.79 -17.09
CA ILE A 250 24.96 -33.00 -15.63
C ILE A 250 24.89 -31.69 -14.85
N ASN A 251 25.57 -30.63 -15.30
CA ASN A 251 25.60 -29.34 -14.61
C ASN A 251 24.23 -28.67 -14.65
N ILE A 252 23.58 -28.68 -15.81
CA ILE A 252 22.21 -28.16 -15.95
C ILE A 252 21.23 -28.98 -15.11
N ARG A 253 21.38 -30.31 -15.10
CA ARG A 253 20.54 -31.19 -14.28
C ARG A 253 20.67 -30.87 -12.78
N LEU A 254 21.87 -30.62 -12.28
CA LEU A 254 22.10 -30.23 -10.90
C LEU A 254 21.52 -28.84 -10.58
N MET A 255 21.67 -27.87 -11.49
CA MET A 255 21.08 -26.53 -11.35
C MET A 255 19.57 -26.58 -11.28
N LEU A 256 18.92 -27.35 -12.19
CA LEU A 256 17.46 -27.59 -12.15
C LEU A 256 17.03 -28.28 -10.85
N SER A 257 17.79 -29.31 -10.42
CA SER A 257 17.47 -30.04 -9.18
C SER A 257 17.57 -29.15 -7.96
N ALA A 258 18.57 -28.26 -7.87
CA ALA A 258 18.70 -27.29 -6.78
C ALA A 258 17.55 -26.27 -6.81
N SER A 259 17.13 -25.84 -8.00
CA SER A 259 15.99 -24.93 -8.17
C SER A 259 14.68 -25.57 -7.65
N PHE A 260 14.40 -26.81 -8.01
CA PHE A 260 13.26 -27.54 -7.46
C PHE A 260 13.38 -27.85 -5.96
N ALA A 261 14.60 -28.18 -5.48
CA ALA A 261 14.84 -28.42 -4.08
C ALA A 261 14.55 -27.19 -3.19
N SER A 262 14.72 -25.99 -3.75
CA SER A 262 14.47 -24.74 -3.04
C SER A 262 13.11 -24.71 -2.36
N VAL A 263 12.05 -25.02 -3.08
CA VAL A 263 10.68 -24.96 -2.55
C VAL A 263 10.37 -26.11 -1.56
N LEU A 264 11.22 -27.09 -1.48
CA LEU A 264 11.07 -28.22 -0.52
C LEU A 264 11.75 -27.95 0.81
N ILE A 265 12.71 -27.01 0.90
CA ILE A 265 13.51 -26.72 2.10
C ILE A 265 12.62 -26.54 3.34
N GLU A 266 11.61 -25.69 3.24
CA GLU A 266 10.66 -25.43 4.32
C GLU A 266 9.86 -26.68 4.70
N LYS A 267 9.36 -27.41 3.70
CA LYS A 267 8.47 -28.56 3.91
C LYS A 267 9.18 -29.75 4.57
N VAL A 268 10.48 -29.90 4.34
CA VAL A 268 11.29 -30.97 4.96
C VAL A 268 12.07 -30.49 6.20
N GLY A 269 11.92 -29.22 6.58
CA GLY A 269 12.64 -28.66 7.74
C GLY A 269 14.15 -28.56 7.53
N ALA A 270 14.63 -28.44 6.28
CA ALA A 270 16.03 -28.30 5.96
C ALA A 270 16.50 -26.83 6.10
N LEU A 271 17.82 -26.63 6.09
CA LEU A 271 18.43 -25.32 6.03
C LEU A 271 18.66 -24.90 4.56
N PRO A 272 18.70 -23.60 4.28
CA PRO A 272 19.18 -23.07 3.02
C PRO A 272 20.58 -23.59 2.68
N PHE A 273 20.88 -23.73 1.40
CA PHE A 273 22.18 -24.19 0.89
C PHE A 273 22.60 -23.39 -0.33
N VAL A 274 23.89 -23.44 -0.66
CA VAL A 274 24.48 -22.81 -1.84
C VAL A 274 24.84 -23.89 -2.84
N LEU A 275 24.43 -23.70 -4.11
CA LEU A 275 25.00 -24.39 -5.27
C LEU A 275 25.78 -23.37 -6.09
N HIS A 276 27.07 -23.59 -6.31
CA HIS A 276 27.97 -22.71 -7.04
C HIS A 276 28.58 -23.40 -8.25
N LEU A 277 28.27 -22.89 -9.44
CA LEU A 277 28.84 -23.34 -10.69
C LEU A 277 29.99 -22.38 -11.12
N TRP A 278 31.21 -22.82 -11.11
CA TRP A 278 32.35 -21.97 -11.37
C TRP A 278 33.29 -22.51 -12.47
N GLY A 279 34.08 -21.64 -13.10
CA GLY A 279 35.02 -21.98 -14.14
C GLY A 279 35.29 -20.82 -15.09
N THR A 280 36.05 -21.05 -16.14
CA THR A 280 36.41 -20.02 -17.12
C THR A 280 35.21 -19.52 -17.92
N THR A 281 35.36 -18.33 -18.52
CA THR A 281 34.32 -17.73 -19.36
C THR A 281 34.02 -18.59 -20.60
N GLY A 282 32.78 -18.63 -21.07
CA GLY A 282 32.37 -19.28 -22.30
C GLY A 282 31.73 -20.68 -22.13
N PHE A 283 31.67 -21.21 -20.93
CA PHE A 283 31.05 -22.53 -20.65
C PHE A 283 29.55 -22.52 -20.33
N GLY A 284 28.88 -21.41 -20.63
CA GLY A 284 27.40 -21.35 -20.51
C GLY A 284 26.85 -21.26 -19.06
N LYS A 285 27.68 -20.84 -18.07
CA LYS A 285 27.29 -20.73 -16.66
C LYS A 285 26.05 -19.87 -16.44
N THR A 286 26.05 -18.65 -16.99
CA THR A 286 24.92 -17.71 -16.91
C THR A 286 23.66 -18.29 -17.57
N VAL A 287 23.80 -18.97 -18.72
CA VAL A 287 22.67 -19.64 -19.38
C VAL A 287 22.12 -20.77 -18.52
N SER A 288 22.99 -21.58 -17.89
CA SER A 288 22.57 -22.62 -16.95
C SER A 288 21.80 -22.07 -15.75
N LEU A 289 22.20 -20.90 -15.26
CA LEU A 289 21.50 -20.17 -14.19
C LEU A 289 20.11 -19.70 -14.66
N MET A 290 20.01 -19.13 -15.87
CA MET A 290 18.74 -18.72 -16.47
C MET A 290 17.81 -19.91 -16.71
N VAL A 291 18.35 -21.07 -17.12
CA VAL A 291 17.59 -22.33 -17.23
C VAL A 291 16.99 -22.75 -15.87
N ALA A 292 17.77 -22.64 -14.79
CA ALA A 292 17.26 -22.94 -13.44
C ALA A 292 16.19 -21.94 -12.96
N SER A 293 16.31 -20.66 -13.34
CA SER A 293 15.33 -19.62 -13.03
C SER A 293 14.03 -19.76 -13.84
N SER A 294 14.12 -20.27 -15.08
CA SER A 294 12.98 -20.39 -16.00
C SER A 294 11.87 -21.34 -15.51
N ILE A 295 12.15 -22.14 -14.50
CA ILE A 295 11.14 -22.98 -13.81
C ILE A 295 10.03 -22.14 -13.20
N TRP A 296 10.37 -20.94 -12.72
CA TRP A 296 9.48 -20.11 -11.90
C TRP A 296 8.90 -18.89 -12.65
N GLY A 297 9.48 -18.53 -13.79
CA GLY A 297 9.01 -17.37 -14.57
C GLY A 297 10.09 -16.80 -15.49
N ASN A 298 10.08 -15.49 -15.67
CA ASN A 298 11.04 -14.81 -16.55
C ASN A 298 12.50 -14.93 -16.02
N PRO A 299 13.38 -15.66 -16.72
CA PRO A 299 14.77 -15.89 -16.30
C PRO A 299 15.70 -14.71 -16.58
N ASP A 300 15.24 -13.64 -17.22
CA ASP A 300 16.08 -12.52 -17.63
C ASP A 300 16.84 -11.88 -16.46
N MET A 301 17.99 -11.30 -16.79
CA MET A 301 18.79 -10.54 -15.84
C MET A 301 18.00 -9.32 -15.35
N GLY A 302 17.91 -9.17 -14.02
CA GLY A 302 17.09 -8.15 -13.39
C GLY A 302 15.67 -8.62 -12.99
N CYS A 303 15.21 -9.76 -13.51
CA CYS A 303 13.99 -10.46 -13.09
C CYS A 303 14.33 -11.55 -12.06
N LEU A 304 14.29 -12.82 -12.44
CA LEU A 304 14.63 -13.94 -11.55
C LEU A 304 16.12 -14.27 -11.51
N THR A 305 16.90 -13.87 -12.54
CA THR A 305 18.36 -13.93 -12.52
C THR A 305 18.93 -12.55 -12.15
N ARG A 306 19.85 -12.49 -11.22
CA ARG A 306 20.41 -11.26 -10.67
C ARG A 306 21.93 -11.21 -10.78
N SER A 307 22.51 -10.02 -10.61
CA SER A 307 23.95 -9.85 -10.41
C SER A 307 24.26 -9.81 -8.91
N MET A 308 25.38 -10.40 -8.51
CA MET A 308 25.89 -10.28 -7.13
C MET A 308 26.50 -8.91 -6.82
N ASN A 309 26.49 -7.97 -7.78
CA ASN A 309 26.81 -6.58 -7.52
C ASN A 309 25.72 -5.86 -6.72
N ALA A 310 25.48 -6.34 -5.52
CA ALA A 310 24.40 -5.91 -4.63
C ALA A 310 24.91 -5.67 -3.21
N THR A 311 24.28 -4.77 -2.45
CA THR A 311 24.58 -4.58 -1.02
C THR A 311 24.05 -5.75 -0.18
N ALA A 312 24.62 -5.98 1.00
CA ALA A 312 24.13 -7.00 1.93
C ALA A 312 22.63 -6.85 2.25
N ASN A 313 22.16 -5.62 2.47
CA ASN A 313 20.75 -5.34 2.71
C ASN A 313 19.86 -5.69 1.50
N SER A 314 20.33 -5.43 0.28
CA SER A 314 19.59 -5.78 -0.94
C SER A 314 19.46 -7.31 -1.06
N ILE A 315 20.54 -8.06 -0.77
CA ILE A 315 20.53 -9.52 -0.79
C ILE A 315 19.51 -10.07 0.23
N VAL A 316 19.53 -9.56 1.47
CA VAL A 316 18.59 -9.95 2.53
C VAL A 316 17.14 -9.67 2.13
N ARG A 317 16.87 -8.45 1.63
CA ARG A 317 15.52 -8.09 1.18
C ARG A 317 15.02 -8.99 0.06
N THR A 318 15.89 -9.28 -0.92
CA THR A 318 15.56 -10.15 -2.04
C THR A 318 15.38 -11.61 -1.60
N ALA A 319 16.27 -12.15 -0.78
CA ALA A 319 16.15 -13.52 -0.27
C ALA A 319 14.87 -13.71 0.54
N SER A 320 14.55 -12.76 1.42
CA SER A 320 13.31 -12.77 2.21
C SER A 320 12.06 -12.59 1.33
N PHE A 321 12.14 -11.80 0.27
CA PHE A 321 11.05 -11.64 -0.69
C PHE A 321 10.82 -12.93 -1.52
N LEU A 322 11.87 -13.54 -2.05
CA LEU A 322 11.79 -14.82 -2.79
C LEU A 322 11.33 -15.97 -1.88
N TYR A 323 11.70 -15.95 -0.65
CA TYR A 323 11.38 -16.84 0.46
C TYR A 323 11.64 -18.33 0.18
N SER A 324 10.82 -18.99 -0.66
CA SER A 324 10.98 -20.40 -1.05
C SER A 324 11.51 -20.57 -2.48
N ILE A 325 11.35 -19.55 -3.33
CA ILE A 325 11.86 -19.56 -4.71
C ILE A 325 13.38 -19.38 -4.69
N PRO A 326 14.16 -20.08 -5.55
CA PRO A 326 15.61 -19.99 -5.49
C PRO A 326 16.11 -18.57 -5.73
N PHE A 327 17.16 -18.19 -5.01
CA PHE A 327 17.90 -16.96 -5.26
C PHE A 327 18.99 -17.25 -6.29
N CYS A 328 18.75 -16.88 -7.55
CA CYS A 328 19.70 -17.08 -8.65
C CYS A 328 20.49 -15.80 -8.92
N ALA A 329 21.83 -15.88 -8.85
CA ALA A 329 22.68 -14.72 -9.14
C ALA A 329 24.02 -15.09 -9.77
N ASP A 330 24.45 -14.22 -10.70
CA ASP A 330 25.69 -14.35 -11.46
C ASP A 330 26.82 -13.53 -10.84
N GLU A 331 28.06 -13.91 -11.14
CA GLU A 331 29.29 -13.22 -10.73
C GLU A 331 29.54 -13.19 -9.22
N MET A 332 29.54 -14.36 -8.58
CA MET A 332 29.75 -14.50 -7.13
C MET A 332 31.04 -13.83 -6.64
N GLN A 333 32.07 -13.71 -7.47
CA GLN A 333 33.34 -13.06 -7.13
C GLN A 333 33.15 -11.59 -6.67
N GLN A 334 32.09 -10.91 -7.07
CA GLN A 334 31.84 -9.52 -6.68
C GLN A 334 31.49 -9.35 -5.17
N ILE A 335 31.18 -10.43 -4.50
CA ILE A 335 30.89 -10.43 -3.04
C ILE A 335 32.18 -10.32 -2.21
N LYS A 336 33.30 -10.81 -2.70
CA LYS A 336 34.57 -10.94 -1.97
C LYS A 336 35.02 -9.61 -1.34
N ASP A 337 34.93 -8.53 -2.10
CA ASP A 337 35.37 -7.21 -1.65
C ASP A 337 34.52 -6.62 -0.52
N ARG A 338 33.29 -7.05 -0.40
CA ARG A 338 32.29 -6.52 0.56
C ARG A 338 32.21 -7.32 1.86
N TRP A 339 32.45 -8.63 1.80
CA TRP A 339 32.31 -9.53 2.94
C TRP A 339 33.67 -9.99 3.48
N GLY A 340 34.78 -9.56 2.88
CA GLY A 340 36.15 -9.94 3.24
C GLY A 340 36.52 -11.36 2.84
N ASN A 341 35.58 -12.30 2.85
CA ASN A 341 35.70 -13.64 2.32
C ASN A 341 34.33 -14.26 2.03
N TYR A 342 34.30 -15.33 1.24
CA TYR A 342 33.07 -16.06 0.92
C TYR A 342 32.47 -16.80 2.12
N ASP A 343 33.30 -17.29 3.05
CA ASP A 343 32.88 -18.11 4.18
C ASP A 343 31.81 -17.41 5.02
N ASN A 344 32.03 -16.13 5.34
CA ASN A 344 31.08 -15.33 6.12
C ASN A 344 29.76 -15.15 5.38
N PHE A 345 29.79 -14.95 4.06
CA PHE A 345 28.60 -14.81 3.24
C PHE A 345 27.81 -16.12 3.17
N ILE A 346 28.49 -17.24 2.88
CA ILE A 346 27.85 -18.57 2.79
C ILE A 346 27.20 -18.93 4.12
N MET A 347 27.90 -18.74 5.24
CA MET A 347 27.33 -18.99 6.56
C MET A 347 26.09 -18.17 6.80
N PHE A 348 26.15 -16.88 6.49
CA PHE A 348 25.02 -15.96 6.69
C PHE A 348 23.80 -16.35 5.85
N VAL A 349 23.92 -16.59 4.55
CA VAL A 349 22.77 -16.92 3.71
C VAL A 349 22.18 -18.30 4.05
N CYS A 350 22.99 -19.24 4.52
CA CYS A 350 22.57 -20.57 4.91
C CYS A 350 21.98 -20.64 6.34
N GLU A 351 22.09 -19.59 7.15
CA GLU A 351 21.37 -19.50 8.42
C GLU A 351 19.86 -19.30 8.22
N GLY A 352 19.44 -18.72 7.08
CA GLY A 352 18.04 -18.51 6.75
C GLY A 352 17.34 -17.40 7.53
N ILE A 353 18.11 -16.55 8.24
CA ILE A 353 17.59 -15.46 9.06
C ILE A 353 18.55 -14.26 9.04
N ASP A 354 18.00 -13.04 9.01
CA ASP A 354 18.77 -11.80 9.09
C ASP A 354 19.31 -11.55 10.51
N ARG A 355 20.31 -10.72 10.60
CA ARG A 355 20.87 -10.26 11.89
C ARG A 355 19.83 -9.43 12.64
N GLY A 356 19.73 -9.65 13.96
CA GLY A 356 18.90 -8.83 14.82
C GLY A 356 19.33 -7.37 14.81
N LYS A 357 18.38 -6.45 14.59
CA LYS A 357 18.60 -5.00 14.62
C LYS A 357 17.73 -4.37 15.70
N ALA A 358 18.30 -3.44 16.47
CA ALA A 358 17.54 -2.65 17.42
C ALA A 358 16.74 -1.56 16.70
N LYS A 359 15.49 -1.34 17.12
CA LYS A 359 14.69 -0.21 16.66
C LYS A 359 15.18 1.10 17.30
N ALA A 360 15.18 2.20 16.55
CA ALA A 360 15.59 3.52 17.04
C ALA A 360 14.77 4.00 18.27
N LYS A 361 13.53 3.52 18.42
CA LYS A 361 12.61 3.84 19.53
C LYS A 361 12.50 2.77 20.60
N GLY A 362 13.47 1.83 20.66
CA GLY A 362 13.46 0.68 21.55
C GLY A 362 12.76 -0.56 20.98
N GLY A 363 13.20 -1.76 21.42
CA GLY A 363 12.77 -3.05 20.90
C GLY A 363 13.67 -3.57 19.78
N VAL A 364 13.32 -4.73 19.23
CA VAL A 364 14.05 -5.40 18.14
C VAL A 364 13.22 -5.31 16.86
N GLU A 365 13.87 -5.04 15.73
CA GLU A 365 13.20 -5.15 14.42
C GLU A 365 12.83 -6.61 14.16
N GLU A 366 11.73 -6.82 13.45
CA GLU A 366 11.38 -8.16 12.97
C GLU A 366 12.49 -8.68 12.06
N GLN A 367 13.02 -9.85 12.39
CA GLN A 367 14.10 -10.44 11.60
C GLN A 367 13.52 -11.03 10.31
N LYS A 368 14.10 -10.66 9.19
CA LYS A 368 13.76 -11.25 7.90
C LYS A 368 14.23 -12.69 7.85
N VAL A 369 13.39 -13.58 7.33
CA VAL A 369 13.67 -15.00 7.17
C VAL A 369 13.54 -15.42 5.72
N TRP A 370 14.26 -16.47 5.34
CA TRP A 370 14.18 -17.10 4.03
C TRP A 370 14.42 -18.60 4.11
N LYS A 371 13.88 -19.36 3.16
CA LYS A 371 13.93 -20.83 3.09
C LYS A 371 14.22 -21.28 1.66
N ASN A 372 15.15 -20.62 0.97
CA ASN A 372 15.46 -20.87 -0.42
C ASN A 372 16.87 -21.44 -0.61
N ALA A 373 17.09 -22.07 -1.75
CA ALA A 373 18.41 -22.38 -2.26
C ALA A 373 19.03 -21.14 -2.90
N PHE A 374 20.33 -20.98 -2.72
CA PHE A 374 21.14 -19.95 -3.39
C PHE A 374 21.91 -20.60 -4.52
N ILE A 375 21.63 -20.23 -5.76
CA ILE A 375 22.23 -20.77 -6.94
C ILE A 375 23.09 -19.69 -7.58
N PHE A 376 24.40 -19.90 -7.59
CA PHE A 376 25.35 -18.90 -8.04
C PHE A 376 26.23 -19.39 -9.17
N THR A 377 26.74 -18.45 -9.96
CA THR A 377 27.79 -18.68 -10.94
C THR A 377 28.98 -17.77 -10.67
N GLY A 378 30.16 -18.16 -11.11
CA GLY A 378 31.39 -17.38 -10.90
C GLY A 378 32.59 -17.91 -11.68
N GLU A 379 33.73 -17.27 -11.48
CA GLU A 379 34.98 -17.63 -12.16
C GLU A 379 35.97 -18.40 -11.26
N GLU A 380 35.79 -18.35 -9.96
CA GLU A 380 36.65 -19.01 -8.97
C GLU A 380 35.83 -19.80 -7.93
N PRO A 381 36.41 -20.84 -7.30
CA PRO A 381 35.72 -21.54 -6.21
C PRO A 381 35.57 -20.63 -5.01
N VAL A 382 34.47 -20.80 -4.29
CA VAL A 382 34.16 -20.01 -3.08
C VAL A 382 34.66 -20.68 -1.81
N THR A 383 34.78 -22.01 -1.78
CA THR A 383 35.42 -22.73 -0.67
C THR A 383 36.91 -22.88 -0.90
N LYS A 384 37.69 -22.77 0.17
CA LYS A 384 39.16 -22.92 0.16
C LYS A 384 39.55 -24.13 1.01
N ALA A 385 40.82 -24.55 0.88
CA ALA A 385 41.34 -25.64 1.70
C ALA A 385 41.16 -25.39 3.21
N ASN A 386 41.33 -24.13 3.63
CA ASN A 386 41.18 -23.68 5.02
C ASN A 386 39.78 -23.23 5.41
N SER A 387 38.80 -23.28 4.50
CA SER A 387 37.37 -23.01 4.86
C SER A 387 36.87 -24.02 5.89
N GLY A 388 36.13 -23.52 6.87
CA GLY A 388 35.56 -24.34 7.95
C GLY A 388 34.62 -25.43 7.45
N GLY A 389 34.52 -26.55 8.20
CA GLY A 389 33.62 -27.65 7.85
C GLY A 389 32.15 -27.22 7.70
N GLY A 390 31.72 -26.22 8.49
CA GLY A 390 30.37 -25.65 8.39
C GLY A 390 30.06 -25.01 7.03
N VAL A 391 31.03 -24.36 6.42
CA VAL A 391 30.90 -23.76 5.06
C VAL A 391 30.86 -24.87 4.01
N LYS A 392 31.80 -25.83 4.09
CA LYS A 392 31.89 -26.93 3.13
C LYS A 392 30.63 -27.80 3.10
N ASN A 393 29.96 -27.95 4.25
CA ASN A 393 28.71 -28.72 4.35
C ASN A 393 27.48 -27.97 3.80
N ARG A 394 27.59 -26.65 3.55
CA ARG A 394 26.49 -25.79 3.07
C ARG A 394 26.64 -25.34 1.61
N CYS A 395 27.78 -25.63 1.02
CA CYS A 395 28.11 -25.20 -0.34
C CYS A 395 28.47 -26.42 -1.21
N ILE A 396 27.69 -26.61 -2.28
CA ILE A 396 27.97 -27.58 -3.34
C ILE A 396 28.66 -26.82 -4.46
N GLU A 397 29.87 -27.19 -4.80
CA GLU A 397 30.64 -26.55 -5.85
C GLU A 397 30.84 -27.47 -7.03
N ILE A 398 30.69 -26.93 -8.24
CA ILE A 398 30.84 -27.63 -9.51
C ILE A 398 31.76 -26.81 -10.38
N GLU A 399 32.86 -27.42 -10.80
CA GLU A 399 33.79 -26.85 -11.78
C GLU A 399 33.35 -27.22 -13.21
N VAL A 400 33.41 -26.28 -14.16
CA VAL A 400 32.96 -26.44 -15.55
C VAL A 400 34.06 -26.01 -16.52
#